data_6eb4ae7b2711c3e8d084cc19f3d1a365
#
_entry.id   6eb4ae7b2711c3e8d084cc19f3d1a365
#
_cell.length_a   1.000
_cell.length_b   1.000
_cell.length_c   1.000
_cell.angle_alpha   90.00
_cell.angle_beta   90.00
_cell.angle_gamma   90.00
#
_symmetry.space_group_name_H-M   'P 1'
#
loop_
_entity.id
_entity.type
_entity.pdbx_description
1 polymer ?
#
loop_
_entity_poly.entity_id
_entity_poly.type
_entity_poly.pdbx_seq_one_letter_code
_entity_poly.pdbx_strand_id
1 'polypeptide(L)'
;MDDAARDPVPQAATAGEYVALLRDVRRCSGLTYREITRRASAAGHWLPPSTLATMLGRTTLPRERTVVALLAACGATAGEVERWLRMRRDIEARLGERDRWETQPSRTPVDPPPSVDPSASIGPVPPQLPRSGVPRPVRRRLRLAVLAVLGVLTVGASGALLPGAAATVDDPPTDDCPLVLRQGMYGPCVLDLQERLVAGGLDVPVDGWFGPDTTSRVIAFQALEGLPVSGTADGRVLDALAGDPVVPATWSEDRIGTYLRRVFPEDPAGAVQVARCLSGLDPYRVEVVADGTRRWGLFQFSDMELSRRGVDRRTALDPGWSIRAARDVWSRTGGFGHWHCEPSP
;
A
#
# COMPACT_ATOMS: atom_id res chain seq x y z
N MET A 1 -1.65 -45.64 -2.67
CA MET A 1 -2.90 -45.39 -1.95
C MET A 1 -2.55 -44.54 -0.78
N ASP A 2 -2.82 -43.27 -0.95
CA ASP A 2 -3.37 -42.30 0.03
C ASP A 2 -3.22 -40.90 -0.57
N ASP A 3 -4.12 -40.60 -1.53
CA ASP A 3 -4.41 -39.25 -2.00
C ASP A 3 -5.62 -38.72 -1.19
N ALA A 4 -5.43 -38.69 0.14
CA ALA A 4 -6.47 -38.28 1.07
C ALA A 4 -6.29 -36.82 1.45
N ALA A 5 -7.24 -36.02 1.03
CA ALA A 5 -7.70 -34.76 1.63
C ALA A 5 -6.63 -33.68 1.83
N ARG A 6 -6.10 -33.11 0.74
CA ARG A 6 -5.65 -31.72 0.75
C ARG A 6 -6.81 -30.82 0.38
N ASP A 7 -7.07 -29.82 1.22
CA ASP A 7 -8.13 -28.86 1.01
C ASP A 7 -8.14 -28.29 -0.42
N PRO A 8 -9.32 -28.08 -1.03
CA PRO A 8 -9.41 -27.51 -2.37
C PRO A 8 -8.70 -26.17 -2.39
N VAL A 9 -7.86 -25.95 -3.41
CA VAL A 9 -7.22 -24.63 -3.61
C VAL A 9 -8.32 -23.58 -3.65
N PRO A 10 -8.29 -22.57 -2.77
CA PRO A 10 -9.32 -21.55 -2.73
C PRO A 10 -9.41 -20.82 -4.07
N GLN A 11 -10.62 -20.47 -4.49
CA GLN A 11 -10.85 -19.79 -5.77
C GLN A 11 -10.76 -18.28 -5.61
N ALA A 12 -10.10 -17.59 -6.55
CA ALA A 12 -10.07 -16.14 -6.65
C ALA A 12 -10.73 -15.68 -7.95
N ALA A 13 -11.57 -14.64 -7.84
CA ALA A 13 -12.22 -14.02 -8.98
C ALA A 13 -11.47 -12.77 -9.48
N THR A 14 -10.70 -12.13 -8.62
CA THR A 14 -9.98 -10.88 -8.89
C THR A 14 -8.48 -11.02 -8.63
N ALA A 15 -7.68 -10.10 -9.20
CA ALA A 15 -6.25 -10.03 -8.95
C ALA A 15 -5.92 -9.77 -7.45
N GLY A 16 -6.75 -8.95 -6.78
CA GLY A 16 -6.59 -8.67 -5.36
C GLY A 16 -6.80 -9.90 -4.48
N GLU A 17 -7.86 -10.67 -4.73
CA GLU A 17 -8.13 -11.94 -4.04
C GLU A 17 -7.03 -12.97 -4.31
N TYR A 18 -6.55 -13.07 -5.54
CA TYR A 18 -5.45 -13.96 -5.88
C TYR A 18 -4.18 -13.65 -5.08
N VAL A 19 -3.83 -12.37 -4.95
CA VAL A 19 -2.69 -11.96 -4.14
C VAL A 19 -2.94 -12.19 -2.66
N ALA A 20 -4.18 -12.00 -2.16
CA ALA A 20 -4.54 -12.34 -0.78
C ALA A 20 -4.31 -13.81 -0.48
N LEU A 21 -4.73 -14.72 -1.37
CA LEU A 21 -4.46 -16.15 -1.25
C LEU A 21 -2.95 -16.49 -1.25
N LEU A 22 -2.14 -15.80 -2.06
CA LEU A 22 -0.68 -15.97 -2.02
C LEU A 22 -0.06 -15.50 -0.70
N ARG A 23 -0.61 -14.44 -0.07
CA ARG A 23 -0.22 -14.02 1.28
C ARG A 23 -0.55 -15.11 2.31
N ASP A 24 -1.69 -15.77 2.16
CA ASP A 24 -2.08 -16.86 3.04
C ASP A 24 -1.17 -18.06 2.88
N VAL A 25 -0.80 -18.45 1.65
CA VAL A 25 0.21 -19.51 1.42
C VAL A 25 1.52 -19.17 2.12
N ARG A 26 2.01 -17.93 1.98
CA ARG A 26 3.22 -17.48 2.68
C ARG A 26 3.05 -17.56 4.19
N ARG A 27 1.92 -17.09 4.73
CA ARG A 27 1.63 -17.12 6.18
C ARG A 27 1.56 -18.53 6.71
N CYS A 28 0.86 -19.44 6.02
CA CYS A 28 0.74 -20.84 6.41
C CYS A 28 2.06 -21.60 6.31
N SER A 29 2.97 -21.19 5.43
CA SER A 29 4.31 -21.81 5.34
C SER A 29 5.19 -21.53 6.56
N GLY A 30 4.88 -20.51 7.36
CA GLY A 30 5.71 -20.08 8.50
C GLY A 30 7.07 -19.51 8.12
N LEU A 31 7.36 -19.37 6.82
CA LEU A 31 8.68 -18.96 6.32
C LEU A 31 8.83 -17.44 6.30
N THR A 32 10.01 -16.98 6.70
CA THR A 32 10.42 -15.59 6.49
C THR A 32 10.71 -15.30 5.01
N TYR A 33 10.68 -14.04 4.62
CA TYR A 33 11.03 -13.62 3.25
C TYR A 33 12.43 -14.09 2.83
N ARG A 34 13.40 -14.06 3.76
CA ARG A 34 14.76 -14.56 3.51
C ARG A 34 14.79 -16.08 3.25
N GLU A 35 14.03 -16.84 4.02
CA GLU A 35 13.94 -18.29 3.82
C GLU A 35 13.27 -18.65 2.51
N ILE A 36 12.18 -17.96 2.15
CA ILE A 36 11.51 -18.11 0.85
C ILE A 36 12.51 -17.82 -0.28
N THR A 37 13.25 -16.70 -0.21
CA THR A 37 14.27 -16.36 -1.21
C THR A 37 15.35 -17.45 -1.30
N ARG A 38 15.86 -17.91 -0.17
CA ARG A 38 16.88 -18.97 -0.13
C ARG A 38 16.37 -20.28 -0.74
N ARG A 39 15.14 -20.71 -0.38
CA ARG A 39 14.51 -21.91 -0.92
C ARG A 39 14.19 -21.78 -2.40
N ALA A 40 13.68 -20.63 -2.84
CA ALA A 40 13.47 -20.34 -4.25
C ALA A 40 14.76 -20.45 -5.04
N SER A 41 15.87 -19.88 -4.54
CA SER A 41 17.20 -19.97 -5.18
C SER A 41 17.70 -21.42 -5.23
N ALA A 42 17.52 -22.20 -4.17
CA ALA A 42 17.87 -23.62 -4.15
C ALA A 42 17.06 -24.45 -5.15
N ALA A 43 15.83 -24.02 -5.47
CA ALA A 43 14.97 -24.62 -6.51
C ALA A 43 15.22 -24.03 -7.92
N GLY A 44 16.28 -23.23 -8.12
CA GLY A 44 16.60 -22.62 -9.41
C GLY A 44 15.77 -21.41 -9.79
N HIS A 45 15.03 -20.82 -8.86
CA HIS A 45 14.17 -19.65 -9.09
C HIS A 45 14.79 -18.39 -8.48
N TRP A 46 14.78 -17.31 -9.25
CA TRP A 46 15.19 -15.99 -8.75
C TRP A 46 13.99 -15.22 -8.18
N LEU A 47 13.95 -15.06 -6.86
CA LEU A 47 12.88 -14.34 -6.14
C LEU A 47 13.50 -13.52 -5.00
N PRO A 48 13.99 -12.29 -5.26
CA PRO A 48 14.53 -11.41 -4.23
C PRO A 48 13.47 -11.04 -3.21
N PRO A 49 13.84 -10.75 -1.94
CA PRO A 49 12.90 -10.32 -0.90
C PRO A 49 12.08 -9.09 -1.30
N SER A 50 12.70 -8.11 -1.96
CA SER A 50 12.02 -6.91 -2.47
C SER A 50 10.97 -7.21 -3.54
N THR A 51 11.26 -8.17 -4.44
CA THR A 51 10.30 -8.63 -5.47
C THR A 51 9.12 -9.35 -4.82
N LEU A 52 9.40 -10.23 -3.85
CA LEU A 52 8.38 -10.96 -3.09
C LEU A 52 7.49 -9.97 -2.31
N ALA A 53 8.08 -9.03 -1.59
CA ALA A 53 7.37 -7.99 -0.86
C ALA A 53 6.49 -7.14 -1.77
N THR A 54 7.05 -6.66 -2.89
CA THR A 54 6.29 -5.88 -3.88
C THR A 54 5.13 -6.67 -4.47
N MET A 55 5.35 -7.95 -4.79
CA MET A 55 4.32 -8.84 -5.34
C MET A 55 3.16 -9.02 -4.37
N LEU A 56 3.46 -9.32 -3.11
CA LEU A 56 2.46 -9.54 -2.06
C LEU A 56 1.81 -8.23 -1.57
N GLY A 57 2.45 -7.08 -1.76
CA GLY A 57 1.93 -5.77 -1.37
C GLY A 57 0.99 -5.11 -2.37
N ARG A 58 0.87 -5.64 -3.59
CA ARG A 58 0.01 -5.08 -4.65
C ARG A 58 -1.29 -5.83 -4.76
N THR A 59 -2.27 -5.20 -5.43
CA THR A 59 -3.54 -5.81 -5.84
C THR A 59 -3.56 -6.19 -7.32
N THR A 60 -2.41 -6.00 -8.01
CA THR A 60 -2.24 -6.36 -9.43
C THR A 60 -1.77 -7.80 -9.56
N LEU A 61 -2.17 -8.45 -10.67
CA LEU A 61 -1.83 -9.84 -10.93
C LEU A 61 -0.31 -10.04 -11.05
N PRO A 62 0.31 -10.93 -10.24
CA PRO A 62 1.75 -11.15 -10.26
C PRO A 62 2.20 -11.89 -11.53
N ARG A 63 3.47 -11.74 -11.90
CA ARG A 63 4.06 -12.49 -13.02
C ARG A 63 4.15 -13.98 -12.66
N GLU A 64 3.87 -14.87 -13.62
CA GLU A 64 3.87 -16.33 -13.43
C GLU A 64 5.16 -16.84 -12.76
N ARG A 65 6.32 -16.40 -13.24
CA ARG A 65 7.63 -16.79 -12.69
C ARG A 65 7.78 -16.49 -11.20
N THR A 66 7.20 -15.39 -10.70
CA THR A 66 7.28 -15.03 -9.29
C THR A 66 6.30 -15.84 -8.44
N VAL A 67 5.16 -16.21 -9.01
CA VAL A 67 4.18 -17.12 -8.38
C VAL A 67 4.79 -18.52 -8.25
N VAL A 68 5.37 -19.05 -9.32
CA VAL A 68 6.06 -20.36 -9.31
C VAL A 68 7.15 -20.38 -8.24
N ALA A 69 8.00 -19.35 -8.20
CA ALA A 69 9.09 -19.25 -7.25
C ALA A 69 8.61 -19.25 -5.79
N LEU A 70 7.54 -18.51 -5.49
CA LEU A 70 6.94 -18.47 -4.15
C LEU A 70 6.35 -19.83 -3.77
N LEU A 71 5.53 -20.42 -4.63
CA LEU A 71 4.86 -21.69 -4.36
C LEU A 71 5.85 -22.84 -4.18
N ALA A 72 6.87 -22.92 -5.05
CA ALA A 72 7.94 -23.91 -4.94
C ALA A 72 8.72 -23.76 -3.61
N ALA A 73 9.05 -22.52 -3.22
CA ALA A 73 9.73 -22.24 -1.95
C ALA A 73 8.89 -22.62 -0.73
N CYS A 74 7.54 -22.48 -0.84
CA CYS A 74 6.59 -22.88 0.20
C CYS A 74 6.26 -24.39 0.19
N GLY A 75 6.85 -25.18 -0.71
CA GLY A 75 6.70 -26.64 -0.76
C GLY A 75 5.49 -27.12 -1.54
N ALA A 76 4.91 -26.29 -2.41
CA ALA A 76 3.81 -26.70 -3.27
C ALA A 76 4.28 -27.74 -4.30
N THR A 77 3.42 -28.72 -4.56
CA THR A 77 3.65 -29.74 -5.61
C THR A 77 3.49 -29.14 -7.01
N ALA A 78 4.04 -29.77 -8.03
CA ALA A 78 3.89 -29.32 -9.42
C ALA A 78 2.41 -29.19 -9.84
N GLY A 79 1.55 -30.12 -9.39
CA GLY A 79 0.12 -30.07 -9.66
C GLY A 79 -0.59 -28.89 -8.98
N GLU A 80 -0.16 -28.50 -7.78
CA GLU A 80 -0.64 -27.31 -7.09
C GLU A 80 -0.21 -26.03 -7.81
N VAL A 81 1.06 -25.95 -8.19
CA VAL A 81 1.57 -24.82 -8.98
C VAL A 81 0.77 -24.63 -10.26
N GLU A 82 0.49 -25.72 -10.99
CA GLU A 82 -0.31 -25.65 -12.23
C GLU A 82 -1.75 -25.20 -11.98
N ARG A 83 -2.38 -25.58 -10.87
CA ARG A 83 -3.71 -25.07 -10.48
C ARG A 83 -3.69 -23.56 -10.21
N TRP A 84 -2.66 -23.06 -9.51
CA TRP A 84 -2.45 -21.65 -9.26
C TRP A 84 -2.22 -20.85 -10.56
N LEU A 85 -1.46 -21.40 -11.50
CA LEU A 85 -1.20 -20.75 -12.78
C LEU A 85 -2.46 -20.72 -13.67
N ARG A 86 -3.30 -21.76 -13.65
CA ARG A 86 -4.60 -21.76 -14.33
C ARG A 86 -5.50 -20.66 -13.80
N MET A 87 -5.68 -20.59 -12.48
CA MET A 87 -6.48 -19.54 -11.83
C MET A 87 -5.95 -18.14 -12.22
N ARG A 88 -4.63 -17.95 -12.22
CA ARG A 88 -4.02 -16.68 -12.65
C ARG A 88 -4.39 -16.33 -14.11
N ARG A 89 -4.26 -17.30 -15.01
CA ARG A 89 -4.60 -17.10 -16.46
C ARG A 89 -6.08 -16.78 -16.65
N ASP A 90 -6.97 -17.41 -15.90
CA ASP A 90 -8.42 -17.14 -15.96
C ASP A 90 -8.75 -15.72 -15.50
N ILE A 91 -8.05 -15.20 -14.49
CA ILE A 91 -8.20 -13.80 -14.04
C ILE A 91 -7.66 -12.84 -15.11
N GLU A 92 -6.49 -13.14 -15.68
CA GLU A 92 -5.87 -12.33 -16.73
C GLU A 92 -6.76 -12.22 -17.98
N ALA A 93 -7.38 -13.33 -18.39
CA ALA A 93 -8.32 -13.37 -19.50
C ALA A 93 -9.54 -12.47 -19.26
N ARG A 94 -10.13 -12.54 -18.06
CA ARG A 94 -11.26 -11.68 -17.66
C ARG A 94 -10.91 -10.20 -17.61
N LEU A 95 -9.70 -9.85 -17.18
CA LEU A 95 -9.22 -8.47 -17.21
C LEU A 95 -9.06 -7.97 -18.65
N GLY A 96 -8.47 -8.77 -19.53
CA GLY A 96 -8.30 -8.42 -20.94
C GLY A 96 -9.64 -8.31 -21.72
N GLU A 97 -10.68 -9.04 -21.30
CA GLU A 97 -12.04 -8.89 -21.85
C GLU A 97 -12.68 -7.56 -21.41
N ARG A 98 -12.53 -7.17 -20.14
CA ARG A 98 -13.01 -5.87 -19.64
C ARG A 98 -12.39 -4.70 -20.38
N ASP A 99 -11.07 -4.67 -20.51
CA ASP A 99 -10.36 -3.59 -21.23
C ASP A 99 -10.80 -3.50 -22.70
N ARG A 100 -11.11 -4.64 -23.33
CA ARG A 100 -11.54 -4.71 -24.74
C ARG A 100 -12.94 -4.15 -24.94
N TRP A 101 -13.86 -4.37 -24.01
CA TRP A 101 -15.21 -3.86 -24.14
C TRP A 101 -15.32 -2.39 -23.72
N GLU A 102 -14.50 -1.91 -22.78
CA GLU A 102 -14.41 -0.49 -22.43
C GLU A 102 -13.77 0.37 -23.53
N THR A 103 -12.90 -0.22 -24.35
CA THR A 103 -12.26 0.44 -25.50
C THR A 103 -13.09 0.35 -26.79
N GLN A 104 -14.18 -0.42 -26.80
CA GLN A 104 -15.05 -0.51 -27.97
C GLN A 104 -16.02 0.68 -27.97
N PRO A 105 -15.89 1.66 -28.90
CA PRO A 105 -16.84 2.76 -28.97
C PRO A 105 -18.23 2.18 -29.17
N SER A 106 -19.15 2.54 -28.28
CA SER A 106 -20.58 2.18 -28.39
C SER A 106 -21.06 2.51 -29.81
N ARG A 107 -21.24 1.50 -30.62
CA ARG A 107 -22.01 1.65 -31.86
C ARG A 107 -23.44 1.85 -31.43
N THR A 108 -23.83 3.08 -31.13
CA THR A 108 -25.23 3.47 -31.20
C THR A 108 -25.67 3.19 -32.64
N PRO A 109 -26.81 2.53 -32.85
CA PRO A 109 -27.41 2.47 -34.18
C PRO A 109 -27.65 3.92 -34.62
N VAL A 110 -26.90 4.36 -35.62
CA VAL A 110 -27.19 5.63 -36.28
C VAL A 110 -28.47 5.37 -37.09
N ASP A 111 -29.59 5.91 -36.62
CA ASP A 111 -30.78 6.02 -37.42
C ASP A 111 -30.41 6.73 -38.74
N PRO A 112 -30.88 6.24 -39.91
CA PRO A 112 -30.57 6.88 -41.16
C PRO A 112 -31.07 8.34 -41.10
N PRO A 113 -30.28 9.30 -41.61
CA PRO A 113 -30.65 10.72 -41.56
C PRO A 113 -31.98 10.93 -42.30
N PRO A 114 -32.88 11.75 -41.77
CA PRO A 114 -34.13 12.09 -42.48
C PRO A 114 -33.79 12.74 -43.83
N SER A 115 -34.51 12.33 -44.85
CA SER A 115 -34.39 12.85 -46.20
C SER A 115 -34.55 14.38 -46.20
N VAL A 116 -33.52 15.09 -46.58
CA VAL A 116 -33.52 16.57 -46.65
C VAL A 116 -34.18 16.99 -47.96
N ASP A 117 -35.29 17.69 -47.85
CA ASP A 117 -35.99 18.31 -48.97
C ASP A 117 -35.14 19.48 -49.52
N PRO A 118 -34.84 19.59 -50.84
CA PRO A 118 -33.88 20.53 -51.38
C PRO A 118 -34.38 21.99 -51.52
N SER A 119 -35.40 22.42 -50.76
CA SER A 119 -36.06 23.72 -50.94
C SER A 119 -36.03 24.63 -49.70
N ALA A 120 -35.05 24.53 -48.79
CA ALA A 120 -34.94 25.46 -47.66
C ALA A 120 -33.87 26.54 -47.92
N SER A 121 -34.36 27.78 -48.03
CA SER A 121 -33.60 28.98 -48.30
C SER A 121 -32.54 29.29 -47.24
N ILE A 122 -31.36 29.71 -47.73
CA ILE A 122 -30.18 30.14 -46.92
C ILE A 122 -30.48 31.50 -46.24
N GLY A 123 -30.59 31.52 -44.91
CA GLY A 123 -30.60 32.72 -44.10
C GLY A 123 -29.16 33.19 -43.74
N PRO A 124 -28.92 34.46 -43.45
CA PRO A 124 -27.57 34.98 -43.29
C PRO A 124 -26.87 34.54 -42.00
N VAL A 125 -25.60 34.17 -42.15
CA VAL A 125 -24.68 33.75 -41.08
C VAL A 125 -24.31 34.95 -40.20
N PRO A 126 -24.38 34.92 -38.87
CA PRO A 126 -23.87 35.96 -38.02
C PRO A 126 -22.33 35.94 -37.91
N PRO A 127 -21.66 37.11 -37.70
CA PRO A 127 -20.21 37.20 -37.70
C PRO A 127 -19.55 36.53 -36.48
N GLN A 128 -18.49 35.79 -36.75
CA GLN A 128 -17.65 35.16 -35.74
C GLN A 128 -16.77 36.17 -35.02
N LEU A 129 -16.79 36.18 -33.67
CA LEU A 129 -15.87 36.91 -32.83
C LEU A 129 -14.47 36.27 -32.83
N PRO A 130 -13.38 37.09 -32.75
CA PRO A 130 -12.02 36.57 -32.81
C PRO A 130 -11.61 35.78 -31.55
N ARG A 131 -10.97 34.64 -31.76
CA ARG A 131 -10.39 33.79 -30.73
C ARG A 131 -9.15 34.46 -30.10
N SER A 132 -9.25 34.78 -28.80
CA SER A 132 -8.10 35.27 -28.02
C SER A 132 -7.05 34.17 -27.89
N GLY A 133 -5.84 34.45 -28.33
CA GLY A 133 -4.69 33.56 -28.23
C GLY A 133 -4.19 33.46 -26.77
N VAL A 134 -3.99 32.23 -26.32
CA VAL A 134 -3.33 31.91 -25.05
C VAL A 134 -1.81 31.93 -25.28
N PRO A 135 -1.00 32.70 -24.51
CA PRO A 135 0.44 32.70 -24.67
C PRO A 135 1.08 31.41 -24.12
N ARG A 136 1.96 30.80 -24.92
CA ARG A 136 2.78 29.65 -24.53
C ARG A 136 3.92 30.08 -23.61
N PRO A 137 4.24 29.36 -22.52
CA PRO A 137 5.39 29.65 -21.68
C PRO A 137 6.70 29.30 -22.38
N VAL A 138 7.60 30.30 -22.44
CA VAL A 138 8.96 30.16 -22.94
C VAL A 138 9.80 29.36 -21.95
N ARG A 139 10.31 28.20 -22.39
CA ARG A 139 11.27 27.39 -21.60
C ARG A 139 12.65 28.07 -21.62
N ARG A 140 13.01 28.68 -20.50
CA ARG A 140 14.35 29.21 -20.23
C ARG A 140 15.30 28.05 -19.94
N ARG A 141 16.19 27.73 -20.87
CA ARG A 141 17.28 26.75 -20.66
C ARG A 141 18.36 27.38 -19.80
N LEU A 142 18.52 26.88 -18.58
CA LEU A 142 19.65 27.20 -17.72
C LEU A 142 20.82 26.29 -18.12
N ARG A 143 21.91 26.92 -18.62
CA ARG A 143 23.18 26.25 -18.92
C ARG A 143 23.99 26.20 -17.62
N LEU A 144 24.24 25.02 -17.07
CA LEU A 144 25.19 24.78 -15.98
C LEU A 144 26.57 24.53 -16.60
N ALA A 145 27.53 25.38 -16.23
CA ALA A 145 28.92 25.26 -16.60
C ALA A 145 29.59 24.17 -15.72
N VAL A 146 30.26 23.23 -16.38
CA VAL A 146 31.10 22.22 -15.74
C VAL A 146 32.49 22.77 -15.60
N LEU A 147 32.99 22.97 -14.38
CA LEU A 147 34.39 23.22 -14.07
C LEU A 147 35.10 21.89 -13.79
N ALA A 148 35.98 21.52 -14.69
CA ALA A 148 36.91 20.42 -14.51
C ALA A 148 38.14 20.91 -13.70
N VAL A 149 38.44 20.22 -12.59
CA VAL A 149 39.71 20.39 -11.87
C VAL A 149 40.54 19.13 -12.08
N LEU A 150 41.61 19.25 -12.85
CA LEU A 150 42.71 18.31 -12.95
C LEU A 150 43.58 18.39 -11.66
N GLY A 151 43.77 17.28 -10.99
CA GLY A 151 44.73 17.11 -9.89
C GLY A 151 45.65 15.91 -10.14
N VAL A 152 46.92 16.20 -10.16
CA VAL A 152 48.11 15.50 -10.55
C VAL A 152 48.37 14.17 -9.85
N LEU A 153 48.79 13.17 -10.66
CA LEU A 153 49.46 11.91 -10.26
C LEU A 153 50.81 12.16 -9.58
N THR A 154 51.06 11.49 -8.45
CA THR A 154 52.41 11.12 -8.01
C THR A 154 52.52 9.62 -7.80
N VAL A 155 53.41 9.04 -8.59
CA VAL A 155 53.86 7.64 -8.49
C VAL A 155 54.89 7.53 -7.37
N GLY A 156 54.69 6.59 -6.46
CA GLY A 156 55.70 6.20 -5.49
C GLY A 156 55.66 4.66 -5.34
N ALA A 157 56.56 4.00 -6.04
CA ALA A 157 56.78 2.56 -5.88
C ALA A 157 57.76 2.31 -4.73
N SER A 158 57.39 1.46 -3.78
CA SER A 158 58.35 0.69 -2.96
C SER A 158 57.66 -0.59 -2.46
N GLY A 159 58.15 -1.74 -2.92
CA GLY A 159 57.69 -3.03 -2.53
C GLY A 159 58.16 -3.45 -1.14
N ALA A 160 57.28 -4.20 -0.46
CA ALA A 160 57.68 -5.14 0.56
C ALA A 160 56.70 -6.30 0.54
N LEU A 161 57.17 -7.49 0.14
CA LEU A 161 56.50 -8.79 0.31
C LEU A 161 56.47 -9.13 1.80
N LEU A 162 55.28 -9.32 2.35
CA LEU A 162 55.06 -10.02 3.61
C LEU A 162 54.02 -11.14 3.40
N PRO A 163 54.18 -12.30 4.10
CA PRO A 163 53.41 -13.51 3.79
C PRO A 163 52.01 -13.48 4.37
N GLY A 164 51.11 -14.15 3.68
CA GLY A 164 49.73 -14.40 3.91
C GLY A 164 49.23 -14.41 5.36
N ALA A 165 48.42 -13.42 5.69
CA ALA A 165 47.42 -13.52 6.72
C ALA A 165 46.12 -13.93 6.03
N ALA A 166 45.64 -15.14 6.33
CA ALA A 166 44.28 -15.54 5.98
C ALA A 166 43.31 -14.48 6.51
N ALA A 167 42.66 -13.74 5.60
CA ALA A 167 41.60 -12.85 5.96
C ALA A 167 40.49 -13.72 6.54
N THR A 168 40.34 -13.69 7.85
CA THR A 168 39.11 -14.08 8.53
C THR A 168 38.04 -13.10 8.09
N VAL A 169 37.18 -13.57 7.17
CA VAL A 169 35.96 -12.85 6.82
C VAL A 169 34.97 -13.06 7.95
N ASP A 170 35.16 -12.28 9.00
CA ASP A 170 34.18 -11.96 10.05
C ASP A 170 34.24 -10.47 10.30
N ASP A 171 33.89 -9.69 9.24
CA ASP A 171 33.34 -8.37 9.47
C ASP A 171 31.87 -8.61 9.85
N PRO A 172 31.47 -8.27 11.10
CA PRO A 172 30.06 -8.20 11.42
C PRO A 172 29.45 -7.17 10.44
N PRO A 173 28.24 -7.43 9.88
CA PRO A 173 27.60 -6.47 9.04
C PRO A 173 27.53 -5.15 9.81
N THR A 174 28.25 -4.14 9.33
CA THR A 174 28.07 -2.78 9.81
C THR A 174 26.59 -2.45 9.64
N ASP A 175 25.90 -2.26 10.78
CA ASP A 175 24.49 -1.87 10.84
C ASP A 175 24.31 -0.42 10.36
N ASP A 176 24.79 -0.11 9.17
CA ASP A 176 24.54 1.17 8.51
C ASP A 176 23.13 1.16 7.95
N CYS A 177 22.18 1.43 8.84
CA CYS A 177 20.80 1.64 8.42
C CYS A 177 20.72 2.91 7.57
N PRO A 178 19.94 2.87 6.46
CA PRO A 178 19.70 4.07 5.68
C PRO A 178 19.12 5.19 6.55
N LEU A 179 19.56 6.42 6.32
CA LEU A 179 19.13 7.62 7.07
C LEU A 179 17.61 7.82 7.05
N VAL A 180 16.92 7.25 6.05
CA VAL A 180 15.46 7.31 5.89
C VAL A 180 14.94 5.97 5.45
N LEU A 181 14.07 5.37 6.25
CA LEU A 181 13.31 4.18 5.87
C LEU A 181 11.97 4.58 5.25
N ARG A 182 11.56 3.89 4.18
CA ARG A 182 10.35 4.21 3.42
C ARG A 182 9.69 2.98 2.81
N GLN A 183 8.46 3.13 2.39
CA GLN A 183 7.70 2.06 1.74
C GLN A 183 8.47 1.41 0.58
N GLY A 184 8.43 0.09 0.54
CA GLY A 184 9.15 -0.75 -0.41
C GLY A 184 10.52 -1.23 0.06
N MET A 185 11.07 -0.67 1.15
CA MET A 185 12.33 -1.15 1.75
C MET A 185 12.10 -2.43 2.53
N TYR A 186 13.16 -3.24 2.62
CA TYR A 186 13.17 -4.50 3.34
C TYR A 186 14.53 -4.73 4.02
N GLY A 187 14.53 -5.31 5.20
CA GLY A 187 15.74 -5.72 5.88
C GLY A 187 15.73 -5.49 7.39
N PRO A 188 16.89 -5.68 8.05
CA PRO A 188 17.01 -5.59 9.51
C PRO A 188 16.64 -4.22 10.06
N CYS A 189 16.96 -3.14 9.36
CA CYS A 189 16.61 -1.79 9.78
C CYS A 189 15.08 -1.54 9.78
N VAL A 190 14.33 -2.17 8.87
CA VAL A 190 12.87 -2.10 8.88
C VAL A 190 12.31 -2.97 9.99
N LEU A 191 12.94 -4.11 10.25
CA LEU A 191 12.55 -4.99 11.35
C LEU A 191 12.70 -4.29 12.70
N ASP A 192 13.84 -3.65 12.96
CA ASP A 192 14.08 -2.83 14.16
C ASP A 192 13.05 -1.70 14.30
N LEU A 193 12.74 -0.99 13.21
CA LEU A 193 11.66 0.01 13.20
C LEU A 193 10.31 -0.58 13.62
N GLN A 194 9.94 -1.74 13.05
CA GLN A 194 8.67 -2.41 13.37
C GLN A 194 8.62 -2.86 14.82
N GLU A 195 9.72 -3.44 15.36
CA GLU A 195 9.84 -3.84 16.77
C GLU A 195 9.65 -2.64 17.69
N ARG A 196 10.27 -1.49 17.37
CA ARG A 196 10.09 -0.24 18.15
C ARG A 196 8.67 0.31 18.07
N LEU A 197 8.02 0.25 16.90
CA LEU A 197 6.61 0.65 16.76
C LEU A 197 5.71 -0.21 17.65
N VAL A 198 5.92 -1.53 17.66
CA VAL A 198 5.16 -2.46 18.52
C VAL A 198 5.45 -2.18 20.01
N ALA A 199 6.70 -1.99 20.39
CA ALA A 199 7.08 -1.62 21.77
C ALA A 199 6.42 -0.30 22.20
N GLY A 200 6.25 0.64 21.27
CA GLY A 200 5.51 1.89 21.47
C GLY A 200 3.99 1.74 21.43
N GLY A 201 3.43 0.52 21.34
CA GLY A 201 1.98 0.28 21.35
C GLY A 201 1.27 0.45 19.99
N LEU A 202 2.04 0.57 18.90
CA LEU A 202 1.52 0.62 17.53
C LEU A 202 1.71 -0.73 16.85
N ASP A 203 0.74 -1.61 16.99
CA ASP A 203 0.78 -2.96 16.46
C ASP A 203 0.95 -2.99 14.94
N VAL A 204 1.96 -3.73 14.46
CA VAL A 204 2.31 -3.88 13.04
C VAL A 204 2.98 -5.24 12.84
N PRO A 205 2.80 -5.91 11.68
CA PRO A 205 3.56 -7.10 11.35
C PRO A 205 5.07 -6.85 11.41
N VAL A 206 5.78 -7.62 12.24
CA VAL A 206 7.25 -7.55 12.36
C VAL A 206 7.84 -8.53 11.34
N ASP A 207 7.88 -8.13 10.09
CA ASP A 207 8.28 -8.98 8.96
C ASP A 207 9.47 -8.44 8.15
N GLY A 208 10.02 -7.30 8.59
CA GLY A 208 11.13 -6.62 7.95
C GLY A 208 10.76 -5.94 6.63
N TRP A 209 9.48 -5.86 6.27
CA TRP A 209 9.03 -5.17 5.08
C TRP A 209 8.30 -3.87 5.41
N PHE A 210 8.82 -2.76 4.90
CA PHE A 210 8.15 -1.47 5.01
C PHE A 210 6.97 -1.42 4.02
N GLY A 211 5.90 -2.11 4.37
CA GLY A 211 4.68 -2.22 3.60
C GLY A 211 3.66 -1.10 3.89
N PRO A 212 2.43 -1.22 3.35
CA PRO A 212 1.34 -0.29 3.64
C PRO A 212 1.02 -0.20 5.14
N ASP A 213 1.07 -1.32 5.86
CA ASP A 213 0.79 -1.35 7.30
C ASP A 213 1.88 -0.61 8.09
N THR A 214 3.16 -0.85 7.79
CA THR A 214 4.27 -0.09 8.38
C THR A 214 4.16 1.40 8.04
N THR A 215 3.80 1.74 6.80
CA THR A 215 3.57 3.14 6.39
C THR A 215 2.44 3.78 7.22
N SER A 216 1.32 3.07 7.38
CA SER A 216 0.19 3.50 8.21
C SER A 216 0.61 3.78 9.66
N ARG A 217 1.42 2.89 10.26
CA ARG A 217 1.92 3.07 11.64
C ARG A 217 2.91 4.20 11.78
N VAL A 218 3.83 4.36 10.84
CA VAL A 218 4.76 5.51 10.84
C VAL A 218 3.99 6.83 10.74
N ILE A 219 2.96 6.90 9.88
CA ILE A 219 2.10 8.07 9.76
C ILE A 219 1.34 8.35 11.07
N ALA A 220 0.76 7.31 11.68
CA ALA A 220 0.07 7.43 12.96
C ALA A 220 1.03 7.91 14.06
N PHE A 221 2.22 7.32 14.17
CA PHE A 221 3.26 7.72 15.10
C PHE A 221 3.66 9.19 14.91
N GLN A 222 3.93 9.60 13.68
CA GLN A 222 4.26 11.00 13.37
C GLN A 222 3.15 11.97 13.81
N ALA A 223 1.89 11.61 13.61
CA ALA A 223 0.76 12.44 14.05
C ALA A 223 0.65 12.49 15.57
N LEU A 224 0.89 11.37 16.27
CA LEU A 224 0.87 11.29 17.74
C LEU A 224 2.00 12.09 18.38
N GLU A 225 3.19 12.07 17.79
CA GLU A 225 4.36 12.80 18.26
C GLU A 225 4.45 14.25 17.76
N GLY A 226 3.46 14.71 16.95
CA GLY A 226 3.48 16.05 16.37
C GLY A 226 4.61 16.26 15.35
N LEU A 227 5.14 15.18 14.79
CA LEU A 227 6.15 15.22 13.74
C LEU A 227 5.52 15.49 12.35
N PRO A 228 6.31 15.96 11.37
CA PRO A 228 5.85 16.08 10.00
C PRO A 228 5.36 14.73 9.45
N VAL A 229 4.12 14.68 9.01
CA VAL A 229 3.46 13.45 8.55
C VAL A 229 3.89 13.12 7.12
N SER A 230 4.97 12.38 6.96
CA SER A 230 5.55 12.00 5.67
C SER A 230 5.28 10.53 5.29
N GLY A 231 5.12 9.65 6.28
CA GLY A 231 5.05 8.21 6.08
C GLY A 231 6.42 7.55 5.89
N THR A 232 7.50 8.31 6.13
CA THR A 232 8.89 7.82 6.12
C THR A 232 9.47 7.91 7.51
N ALA A 233 10.31 6.96 7.90
CA ALA A 233 11.02 7.02 9.17
C ALA A 233 12.41 7.62 8.93
N ASP A 234 12.56 8.90 9.21
CA ASP A 234 13.83 9.64 9.24
C ASP A 234 14.43 9.64 10.67
N GLY A 235 15.56 10.28 10.85
CA GLY A 235 16.24 10.36 12.15
C GLY A 235 15.31 10.86 13.27
N ARG A 236 14.42 11.82 13.02
CA ARG A 236 13.47 12.33 14.02
C ARG A 236 12.48 11.28 14.49
N VAL A 237 12.00 10.43 13.55
CA VAL A 237 11.11 9.31 13.89
C VAL A 237 11.86 8.27 14.71
N LEU A 238 13.09 7.93 14.30
CA LEU A 238 13.91 6.94 15.00
C LEU A 238 14.33 7.42 16.38
N ASP A 239 14.69 8.70 16.53
CA ASP A 239 15.03 9.32 17.81
C ASP A 239 13.80 9.37 18.75
N ALA A 240 12.62 9.72 18.23
CA ALA A 240 11.39 9.73 19.01
C ALA A 240 10.98 8.30 19.47
N LEU A 241 11.17 7.29 18.61
CA LEU A 241 10.94 5.88 18.97
C LEU A 241 11.95 5.33 19.96
N ALA A 242 13.18 5.88 20.02
CA ALA A 242 14.20 5.49 20.98
C ALA A 242 13.97 6.14 22.36
N GLY A 243 13.17 7.19 22.44
CA GLY A 243 12.78 7.88 23.66
C GLY A 243 11.64 7.15 24.39
N ASP A 244 10.83 7.93 25.08
CA ASP A 244 9.61 7.45 25.77
C ASP A 244 8.37 7.90 24.97
N PRO A 245 7.98 7.16 23.93
CA PRO A 245 6.97 7.62 23.00
C PRO A 245 5.62 7.75 23.68
N VAL A 246 4.96 8.90 23.50
CA VAL A 246 3.62 9.14 24.04
C VAL A 246 2.59 8.47 23.16
N VAL A 247 2.45 7.15 23.23
CA VAL A 247 1.31 6.47 22.63
C VAL A 247 0.15 6.49 23.62
N PRO A 248 -0.98 7.08 23.24
CA PRO A 248 -2.17 7.08 24.10
C PRO A 248 -2.61 5.66 24.41
N ALA A 249 -3.18 5.45 25.62
CA ALA A 249 -3.66 4.14 26.05
C ALA A 249 -4.54 3.49 24.97
N THR A 250 -4.07 2.38 24.43
CA THR A 250 -4.75 1.60 23.40
C THR A 250 -6.08 1.07 23.92
N TRP A 251 -7.16 1.24 23.18
CA TRP A 251 -8.40 0.57 23.45
C TRP A 251 -8.38 -0.81 22.78
N SER A 252 -8.69 -1.85 23.52
CA SER A 252 -8.91 -3.19 22.93
C SER A 252 -10.12 -3.18 22.00
N GLU A 253 -10.17 -4.11 21.05
CA GLU A 253 -11.32 -4.27 20.14
C GLU A 253 -12.63 -4.44 20.93
N ASP A 254 -12.62 -5.20 22.04
CA ASP A 254 -13.77 -5.40 22.91
C ASP A 254 -14.26 -4.10 23.54
N ARG A 255 -13.32 -3.25 23.99
CA ARG A 255 -13.65 -1.94 24.56
C ARG A 255 -14.24 -1.02 23.49
N ILE A 256 -13.66 -0.99 22.31
CA ILE A 256 -14.15 -0.24 21.14
C ILE A 256 -15.57 -0.73 20.79
N GLY A 257 -15.74 -2.04 20.61
CA GLY A 257 -17.04 -2.64 20.29
C GLY A 257 -18.11 -2.35 21.35
N THR A 258 -17.76 -2.41 22.64
CA THR A 258 -18.68 -2.07 23.72
C THR A 258 -19.07 -0.59 23.72
N TYR A 259 -18.11 0.30 23.45
CA TYR A 259 -18.38 1.74 23.38
C TYR A 259 -19.20 2.10 22.14
N LEU A 260 -18.95 1.49 20.99
CA LEU A 260 -19.75 1.63 19.77
C LEU A 260 -21.22 1.26 20.02
N ARG A 261 -21.48 0.09 20.61
CA ARG A 261 -22.85 -0.36 20.92
C ARG A 261 -23.60 0.60 21.86
N ARG A 262 -22.87 1.23 22.77
CA ARG A 262 -23.46 2.22 23.70
C ARG A 262 -23.75 3.55 23.02
N VAL A 263 -22.91 3.98 22.08
CA VAL A 263 -23.08 5.26 21.39
C VAL A 263 -24.12 5.19 20.28
N PHE A 264 -24.34 4.02 19.69
CA PHE A 264 -25.32 3.76 18.62
C PHE A 264 -26.38 2.75 19.06
N PRO A 265 -27.26 3.10 20.02
CA PRO A 265 -28.26 2.16 20.53
C PRO A 265 -29.33 1.79 19.49
N GLU A 266 -29.49 2.61 18.43
CA GLU A 266 -30.46 2.35 17.35
C GLU A 266 -29.97 1.27 16.38
N ASP A 267 -28.64 1.18 16.16
CA ASP A 267 -28.01 0.16 15.32
C ASP A 267 -26.61 -0.23 15.87
N PRO A 268 -26.58 -0.96 17.00
CA PRO A 268 -25.31 -1.31 17.64
C PRO A 268 -24.47 -2.31 16.84
N ALA A 269 -25.10 -3.15 16.03
CA ALA A 269 -24.41 -4.13 15.18
C ALA A 269 -23.79 -3.43 13.95
N GLY A 270 -24.55 -2.58 13.28
CA GLY A 270 -24.07 -1.79 12.15
C GLY A 270 -22.89 -0.89 12.51
N ALA A 271 -22.92 -0.26 13.70
CA ALA A 271 -21.81 0.56 14.17
C ALA A 271 -20.48 -0.22 14.25
N VAL A 272 -20.52 -1.43 14.82
CA VAL A 272 -19.34 -2.30 14.95
C VAL A 272 -18.89 -2.80 13.57
N GLN A 273 -19.85 -3.19 12.71
CA GLN A 273 -19.55 -3.70 11.37
C GLN A 273 -18.88 -2.62 10.50
N VAL A 274 -19.40 -1.39 10.50
CA VAL A 274 -18.82 -0.29 9.73
C VAL A 274 -17.42 0.06 10.22
N ALA A 275 -17.22 0.21 11.53
CA ALA A 275 -15.89 0.48 12.08
C ALA A 275 -14.89 -0.67 11.77
N ARG A 276 -15.34 -1.93 11.82
CA ARG A 276 -14.52 -3.09 11.44
C ARG A 276 -14.18 -3.08 9.95
N CYS A 277 -15.13 -2.75 9.09
CA CYS A 277 -14.92 -2.64 7.64
C CYS A 277 -13.87 -1.55 7.31
N LEU A 278 -14.02 -0.37 7.91
CA LEU A 278 -13.18 0.79 7.60
C LEU A 278 -11.74 0.66 8.12
N SER A 279 -11.58 0.17 9.35
CA SER A 279 -10.29 0.20 10.04
C SER A 279 -9.86 -1.13 10.65
N GLY A 280 -10.71 -2.17 10.63
CA GLY A 280 -10.47 -3.39 11.42
C GLY A 280 -10.66 -3.19 12.92
N LEU A 281 -11.39 -2.16 13.36
CA LEU A 281 -11.49 -1.67 14.75
C LEU A 281 -10.16 -1.12 15.30
N ASP A 282 -9.24 -0.73 14.43
CA ASP A 282 -7.95 -0.17 14.78
C ASP A 282 -8.02 1.37 14.82
N PRO A 283 -7.86 2.01 15.98
CA PRO A 283 -7.92 3.46 16.12
C PRO A 283 -6.72 4.18 15.47
N TYR A 284 -5.61 3.48 15.25
CA TYR A 284 -4.39 4.03 14.65
C TYR A 284 -4.28 3.72 13.16
N ARG A 285 -5.33 3.19 12.55
CA ARG A 285 -5.37 2.98 11.11
C ARG A 285 -5.32 4.32 10.37
N VAL A 286 -4.35 4.45 9.45
CA VAL A 286 -4.27 5.56 8.51
C VAL A 286 -4.20 4.98 7.10
N GLU A 287 -5.18 5.29 6.28
CA GLU A 287 -5.18 4.92 4.87
C GLU A 287 -4.61 6.07 4.04
N VAL A 288 -3.70 5.74 3.14
CA VAL A 288 -3.20 6.68 2.13
C VAL A 288 -3.92 6.40 0.82
N VAL A 289 -4.73 7.35 0.37
CA VAL A 289 -5.50 7.25 -0.87
C VAL A 289 -4.60 7.54 -2.08
N ALA A 290 -4.99 7.10 -3.27
CA ALA A 290 -4.19 7.22 -4.49
C ALA A 290 -3.83 8.68 -4.87
N ASP A 291 -4.63 9.65 -4.47
CA ASP A 291 -4.39 11.09 -4.66
C ASP A 291 -3.45 11.71 -3.60
N GLY A 292 -2.93 10.91 -2.67
CA GLY A 292 -2.06 11.33 -1.57
C GLY A 292 -2.79 11.87 -0.36
N THR A 293 -4.12 11.97 -0.38
CA THR A 293 -4.91 12.31 0.82
C THR A 293 -4.92 11.15 1.81
N ARG A 294 -5.26 11.44 3.06
CA ARG A 294 -5.28 10.43 4.12
C ARG A 294 -6.63 10.36 4.78
N ARG A 295 -6.94 9.16 5.30
CA ARG A 295 -8.10 8.89 6.14
C ARG A 295 -7.63 8.36 7.49
N TRP A 296 -8.27 8.76 8.57
CA TRP A 296 -7.75 8.67 9.92
C TRP A 296 -8.69 7.95 10.88
N GLY A 297 -8.12 7.06 11.67
CA GLY A 297 -8.77 6.46 12.83
C GLY A 297 -9.88 5.46 12.50
N LEU A 298 -10.72 5.17 13.50
CA LEU A 298 -11.74 4.13 13.42
C LEU A 298 -12.75 4.30 12.27
N PHE A 299 -13.17 5.55 12.01
CA PHE A 299 -14.16 5.88 10.98
C PHE A 299 -13.55 6.53 9.75
N GLN A 300 -12.23 6.50 9.61
CA GLN A 300 -11.51 6.91 8.40
C GLN A 300 -11.89 8.33 7.91
N PHE A 301 -11.92 9.31 8.83
CA PHE A 301 -12.17 10.70 8.49
C PHE A 301 -11.05 11.26 7.60
N SER A 302 -11.41 11.89 6.48
CA SER A 302 -10.46 12.50 5.55
C SER A 302 -9.78 13.75 6.11
N ASP A 303 -8.58 14.09 5.62
CA ASP A 303 -7.89 15.34 5.95
C ASP A 303 -8.80 16.57 5.78
N MET A 304 -9.67 16.55 4.76
CA MET A 304 -10.64 17.64 4.50
C MET A 304 -11.73 17.71 5.55
N GLU A 305 -12.26 16.58 6.01
CA GLU A 305 -13.27 16.54 7.08
C GLU A 305 -12.69 17.02 8.41
N LEU A 306 -11.45 16.62 8.73
CA LEU A 306 -10.74 17.10 9.91
C LEU A 306 -10.56 18.62 9.86
N SER A 307 -10.10 19.15 8.73
CA SER A 307 -9.94 20.59 8.52
C SER A 307 -11.25 21.36 8.70
N ARG A 308 -12.36 20.87 8.13
CA ARG A 308 -13.69 21.48 8.29
C ARG A 308 -14.19 21.48 9.73
N ARG A 309 -13.75 20.52 10.54
CA ARG A 309 -14.08 20.40 11.96
C ARG A 309 -13.11 21.15 12.87
N GLY A 310 -12.02 21.71 12.32
CA GLY A 310 -10.96 22.34 13.09
C GLY A 310 -10.23 21.37 14.02
N VAL A 311 -10.08 20.11 13.58
CA VAL A 311 -9.51 19.01 14.38
C VAL A 311 -8.18 18.60 13.80
N ASP A 312 -7.21 18.37 14.66
CA ASP A 312 -5.90 17.85 14.28
C ASP A 312 -5.90 16.31 14.09
N ARG A 313 -4.86 15.82 13.47
CA ARG A 313 -4.71 14.39 13.14
C ARG A 313 -4.54 13.50 14.37
N ARG A 314 -3.89 14.03 15.43
CA ARG A 314 -3.73 13.32 16.71
C ARG A 314 -5.08 13.05 17.36
N THR A 315 -5.96 14.04 17.39
CA THR A 315 -7.32 13.90 17.90
C THR A 315 -8.14 12.90 17.08
N ALA A 316 -7.93 12.85 15.75
CA ALA A 316 -8.61 11.88 14.89
C ALA A 316 -8.25 10.42 15.18
N LEU A 317 -7.08 10.17 15.77
CA LEU A 317 -6.61 8.85 16.23
C LEU A 317 -7.14 8.49 17.64
N ASP A 318 -7.80 9.41 18.36
CA ASP A 318 -8.49 9.10 19.61
C ASP A 318 -9.78 8.33 19.33
N PRO A 319 -9.91 7.08 19.83
CA PRO A 319 -11.07 6.25 19.54
C PRO A 319 -12.38 6.85 20.04
N GLY A 320 -12.36 7.51 21.20
CA GLY A 320 -13.53 8.14 21.77
C GLY A 320 -14.00 9.32 20.91
N TRP A 321 -13.08 10.17 20.46
CA TRP A 321 -13.41 11.26 19.54
C TRP A 321 -13.94 10.71 18.22
N SER A 322 -13.28 9.74 17.61
CA SER A 322 -13.67 9.17 16.31
C SER A 322 -15.08 8.60 16.35
N ILE A 323 -15.45 7.88 17.43
CA ILE A 323 -16.80 7.32 17.62
C ILE A 323 -17.84 8.44 17.81
N ARG A 324 -17.55 9.47 18.62
CA ARG A 324 -18.48 10.59 18.80
C ARG A 324 -18.66 11.41 17.51
N ALA A 325 -17.58 11.67 16.77
CA ALA A 325 -17.65 12.33 15.48
C ALA A 325 -18.47 11.55 14.45
N ALA A 326 -18.35 10.21 14.47
CA ALA A 326 -19.19 9.35 13.65
C ALA A 326 -20.67 9.41 14.07
N ARG A 327 -20.96 9.49 15.38
CA ARG A 327 -22.34 9.68 15.87
C ARG A 327 -22.95 10.99 15.36
N ASP A 328 -22.16 12.07 15.32
CA ASP A 328 -22.61 13.35 14.74
C ASP A 328 -22.96 13.23 13.25
N VAL A 329 -22.18 12.51 12.47
CA VAL A 329 -22.48 12.23 11.05
C VAL A 329 -23.75 11.41 10.95
N TRP A 330 -23.83 10.31 11.67
CA TRP A 330 -24.96 9.39 11.69
C TRP A 330 -26.28 10.13 12.01
N SER A 331 -26.26 11.03 13.00
CA SER A 331 -27.45 11.82 13.41
C SER A 331 -27.96 12.73 12.31
N ARG A 332 -27.07 13.23 11.45
CA ARG A 332 -27.45 14.11 10.33
C ARG A 332 -27.89 13.34 9.09
N THR A 333 -27.34 12.15 8.87
CA THR A 333 -27.60 11.34 7.67
C THR A 333 -28.66 10.26 7.87
N GLY A 334 -29.04 10.00 9.12
CA GLY A 334 -30.02 8.97 9.47
C GLY A 334 -29.48 7.54 9.37
N GLY A 335 -28.15 7.35 9.35
CA GLY A 335 -27.54 6.00 9.24
C GLY A 335 -26.07 6.02 8.85
N PHE A 336 -25.55 4.83 8.52
CA PHE A 336 -24.15 4.62 8.12
C PHE A 336 -23.89 4.78 6.62
N GLY A 337 -24.84 5.18 5.81
CA GLY A 337 -24.71 5.33 4.36
C GLY A 337 -23.66 6.36 3.90
N HIS A 338 -23.15 7.19 4.83
CA HIS A 338 -22.01 8.08 4.56
C HIS A 338 -20.71 7.30 4.31
N TRP A 339 -20.58 6.15 4.96
CA TRP A 339 -19.43 5.27 4.81
C TRP A 339 -19.75 4.14 3.84
N HIS A 340 -19.03 4.11 2.72
CA HIS A 340 -19.18 3.04 1.71
C HIS A 340 -18.49 1.77 2.21
N CYS A 341 -19.16 1.07 3.12
CA CYS A 341 -18.79 -0.26 3.58
C CYS A 341 -19.89 -1.22 3.14
N GLU A 342 -19.73 -1.82 1.99
CA GLU A 342 -20.56 -2.96 1.63
C GLU A 342 -20.18 -4.14 2.53
N PRO A 343 -21.15 -4.78 3.20
CA PRO A 343 -20.86 -6.03 3.91
C PRO A 343 -20.36 -7.02 2.85
N SER A 344 -19.16 -7.58 3.08
CA SER A 344 -18.77 -8.78 2.32
C SER A 344 -19.83 -9.84 2.53
N PRO A 345 -20.34 -10.46 1.44
CA PRO A 345 -21.37 -11.49 1.51
C PRO A 345 -20.91 -12.70 2.32
#